data_45e70554d69b801c4550f3490f430c5a
#
_entry.id   45e70554d69b801c4550f3490f430c5a
#
_cell.length_a   1.000
_cell.length_b   1.000
_cell.length_c   1.000
_cell.angle_alpha   90.00
_cell.angle_beta   90.00
_cell.angle_gamma   90.00
#
_symmetry.space_group_name_H-M   'P 1'
#
loop_
_entity.id
_entity.type
_entity.pdbx_description
1 polymer ?
#
loop_
_entity_poly.entity_id
_entity_poly.type
_entity_poly.pdbx_seq_one_letter_code
_entity_poly.pdbx_strand_id
1 'polypeptide(L)'
;NCNNYNSFLGQFLPIEKYLKKLIYLLMEINKQRSTVRSSATEAIIDQGLRSYMLKVYNYMASGVLLTGFVALLFFKMAVVTSAEGQIIGLTSFGNSIYASGLKWVIMLAPLAIVFYMSFGIAKMSAAKAQTTFWVFAALMGASLSSIFLIYTGASITRVFFITAGTFGAMSIYGYTTKRDLTKLGSFLMMGLF
;
A
#
# COMPACT_ATOMS: atom_id res chain seq x y z
N ASN A 1 68.65 26.73 -39.33
CA ASN A 1 67.37 27.19 -38.66
C ASN A 1 66.44 26.06 -38.20
N CYS A 2 66.86 24.80 -38.31
CA CYS A 2 66.04 23.67 -37.74
C CYS A 2 66.23 23.48 -36.23
N ASN A 3 67.25 24.00 -35.59
CA ASN A 3 67.48 23.83 -34.16
C ASN A 3 66.53 24.65 -33.26
N ASN A 4 65.92 25.74 -33.74
CA ASN A 4 64.99 26.58 -32.96
C ASN A 4 63.60 26.01 -32.86
N TYR A 5 63.22 25.22 -33.86
CA TYR A 5 61.89 24.56 -33.82
C TYR A 5 61.77 23.43 -32.76
N ASN A 6 62.85 22.65 -32.62
CA ASN A 6 62.89 21.57 -31.63
C ASN A 6 62.98 22.07 -30.18
N SER A 7 63.62 23.24 -29.96
CA SER A 7 63.63 23.88 -28.62
C SER A 7 62.31 24.48 -28.26
N PHE A 8 61.55 25.01 -29.22
CA PHE A 8 60.25 25.59 -29.02
C PHE A 8 59.16 24.50 -28.74
N LEU A 9 59.21 23.38 -29.47
CA LEU A 9 58.39 22.22 -29.27
C LEU A 9 58.61 21.52 -27.90
N GLY A 10 59.86 21.48 -27.45
CA GLY A 10 60.28 20.92 -26.18
C GLY A 10 59.71 21.66 -24.95
N GLN A 11 59.40 22.96 -25.07
CA GLN A 11 58.81 23.76 -24.02
C GLN A 11 57.29 23.56 -23.91
N PHE A 12 56.58 23.12 -24.96
CA PHE A 12 55.14 22.86 -24.95
C PHE A 12 54.79 21.44 -24.52
N LEU A 13 55.67 20.47 -24.64
CA LEU A 13 55.47 19.08 -24.22
C LEU A 13 55.08 18.92 -22.72
N PRO A 14 55.71 19.64 -21.77
CA PRO A 14 55.30 19.53 -20.38
C PRO A 14 53.92 20.13 -20.13
N ILE A 15 53.54 21.20 -20.83
CA ILE A 15 52.23 21.88 -20.67
C ILE A 15 51.09 20.96 -21.14
N GLU A 16 51.24 20.27 -22.25
CA GLU A 16 50.24 19.30 -22.75
C GLU A 16 50.01 18.15 -21.77
N LYS A 17 51.10 17.66 -21.15
CA LYS A 17 51.04 16.61 -20.15
C LYS A 17 50.26 17.07 -18.87
N TYR A 18 50.50 18.31 -18.43
CA TYR A 18 49.78 18.90 -17.29
C TYR A 18 48.31 19.17 -17.63
N LEU A 19 48.01 19.66 -18.83
CA LEU A 19 46.63 19.85 -19.30
C LEU A 19 45.86 18.53 -19.36
N LYS A 20 46.42 17.48 -19.90
CA LYS A 20 45.81 16.15 -19.92
C LYS A 20 45.57 15.62 -18.52
N LYS A 21 46.53 15.79 -17.61
CA LYS A 21 46.36 15.40 -16.20
C LYS A 21 45.26 16.20 -15.51
N LEU A 22 45.18 17.50 -15.77
CA LEU A 22 44.12 18.37 -15.20
C LEU A 22 42.74 17.98 -15.74
N ILE A 23 42.60 17.72 -17.03
CA ILE A 23 41.36 17.27 -17.65
C ILE A 23 40.91 15.91 -17.04
N TYR A 24 41.88 15.01 -16.85
CA TYR A 24 41.59 13.71 -16.22
C TYR A 24 41.09 13.87 -14.78
N LEU A 25 41.72 14.73 -13.98
CA LEU A 25 41.30 15.03 -12.62
C LEU A 25 39.91 15.70 -12.59
N LEU A 26 39.63 16.62 -13.50
CA LEU A 26 38.33 17.27 -13.60
C LEU A 26 37.20 16.28 -13.99
N MET A 27 37.51 15.35 -14.91
CA MET A 27 36.57 14.29 -15.26
C MET A 27 36.31 13.36 -14.11
N GLU A 28 37.32 12.98 -13.33
CA GLU A 28 37.17 12.11 -12.15
C GLU A 28 36.35 12.79 -11.06
N ILE A 29 36.59 14.06 -10.78
CA ILE A 29 35.82 14.86 -9.82
C ILE A 29 34.36 14.99 -10.28
N ASN A 30 34.14 15.22 -11.57
CA ASN A 30 32.79 15.34 -12.11
C ASN A 30 32.04 13.99 -12.05
N LYS A 31 32.73 12.89 -12.31
CA LYS A 31 32.19 11.53 -12.19
C LYS A 31 31.84 11.20 -10.74
N GLN A 32 32.69 11.54 -9.78
CA GLN A 32 32.39 11.35 -8.35
C GLN A 32 31.21 12.22 -7.89
N ARG A 33 31.13 13.47 -8.35
CA ARG A 33 29.98 14.35 -8.07
C ARG A 33 28.67 13.78 -8.60
N SER A 34 28.66 13.22 -9.81
CA SER A 34 27.47 12.64 -10.40
C SER A 34 27.01 11.39 -9.65
N THR A 35 27.94 10.51 -9.22
CA THR A 35 27.60 9.32 -8.43
C THR A 35 27.09 9.65 -7.05
N VAL A 36 27.69 10.60 -6.34
CA VAL A 36 27.22 11.06 -5.02
C VAL A 36 25.84 11.73 -5.12
N ARG A 37 25.60 12.52 -6.16
CA ARG A 37 24.33 13.17 -6.38
C ARG A 37 23.22 12.16 -6.74
N SER A 38 23.54 11.14 -7.53
CA SER A 38 22.62 10.04 -7.86
C SER A 38 22.23 9.26 -6.61
N SER A 39 23.20 8.81 -5.81
CA SER A 39 22.93 8.04 -4.59
C SER A 39 22.18 8.86 -3.52
N ALA A 40 22.44 10.16 -3.39
CA ALA A 40 21.68 11.03 -2.48
C ALA A 40 20.23 11.21 -2.96
N THR A 41 20.02 11.35 -4.26
CA THR A 41 18.67 11.47 -4.83
C THR A 41 17.89 10.16 -4.68
N GLU A 42 18.51 9.01 -4.92
CA GLU A 42 17.92 7.70 -4.69
C GLU A 42 17.53 7.48 -3.24
N ALA A 43 18.37 7.86 -2.29
CA ALA A 43 18.08 7.77 -0.85
C ALA A 43 16.90 8.65 -0.43
N ILE A 44 16.77 9.86 -0.99
CA ILE A 44 15.65 10.77 -0.70
C ILE A 44 14.34 10.20 -1.29
N ILE A 45 14.39 9.66 -2.51
CA ILE A 45 13.23 9.02 -3.15
C ILE A 45 12.80 7.79 -2.34
N ASP A 46 13.73 6.97 -1.86
CA ASP A 46 13.44 5.78 -1.06
C ASP A 46 12.81 6.14 0.29
N GLN A 47 13.29 7.18 0.97
CA GLN A 47 12.69 7.69 2.20
C GLN A 47 11.28 8.26 1.96
N GLY A 48 11.07 8.99 0.87
CA GLY A 48 9.77 9.51 0.49
C GLY A 48 8.76 8.40 0.20
N LEU A 49 9.17 7.41 -0.58
CA LEU A 49 8.37 6.23 -0.89
C LEU A 49 8.01 5.45 0.37
N ARG A 50 8.95 5.27 1.26
CA ARG A 50 8.78 4.56 2.54
C ARG A 50 7.76 5.24 3.45
N SER A 51 7.85 6.56 3.60
CA SER A 51 6.90 7.34 4.39
C SER A 51 5.49 7.32 3.78
N TYR A 52 5.40 7.34 2.46
CA TYR A 52 4.13 7.20 1.74
C TYR A 52 3.50 5.83 1.96
N MET A 53 4.25 4.76 1.83
CA MET A 53 3.80 3.39 2.06
C MET A 53 3.31 3.18 3.49
N LEU A 54 3.99 3.72 4.50
CA LEU A 54 3.55 3.67 5.90
C LEU A 54 2.19 4.36 6.09
N LYS A 55 1.96 5.50 5.43
CA LYS A 55 0.64 6.17 5.46
C LYS A 55 -0.45 5.29 4.84
N VAL A 56 -0.17 4.67 3.70
CA VAL A 56 -1.13 3.76 3.04
C VAL A 56 -1.45 2.56 3.93
N TYR A 57 -0.46 1.94 4.56
CA TYR A 57 -0.68 0.84 5.51
C TYR A 57 -1.51 1.26 6.73
N ASN A 58 -1.26 2.45 7.27
CA ASN A 58 -2.05 2.98 8.38
C ASN A 58 -3.52 3.20 7.99
N TYR A 59 -3.78 3.74 6.80
CA TYR A 59 -5.16 3.86 6.28
C TYR A 59 -5.81 2.50 6.07
N MET A 60 -5.10 1.54 5.49
CA MET A 60 -5.59 0.17 5.33
C MET A 60 -5.93 -0.48 6.68
N ALA A 61 -5.02 -0.43 7.64
CA ALA A 61 -5.23 -1.00 8.97
C ALA A 61 -6.42 -0.36 9.68
N SER A 62 -6.53 0.98 9.64
CA SER A 62 -7.65 1.70 10.24
C SER A 62 -8.98 1.40 9.52
N GLY A 63 -8.99 1.25 8.20
CA GLY A 63 -10.15 0.83 7.44
C GLY A 63 -10.64 -0.57 7.82
N VAL A 64 -9.74 -1.53 7.97
CA VAL A 64 -10.05 -2.90 8.42
C VAL A 64 -10.59 -2.90 9.85
N LEU A 65 -10.00 -2.12 10.75
CA LEU A 65 -10.49 -1.96 12.13
C LEU A 65 -11.91 -1.38 12.15
N LEU A 66 -12.17 -0.35 11.36
CA LEU A 66 -13.51 0.22 11.25
C LEU A 66 -14.51 -0.80 10.70
N THR A 67 -14.15 -1.54 9.66
CA THR A 67 -14.97 -2.61 9.09
C THR A 67 -15.34 -3.65 10.14
N GLY A 68 -14.36 -4.13 10.91
CA GLY A 68 -14.56 -5.09 11.98
C GLY A 68 -15.47 -4.54 13.11
N PHE A 69 -15.21 -3.30 13.53
CA PHE A 69 -16.01 -2.63 14.56
C PHE A 69 -17.48 -2.48 14.12
N VAL A 70 -17.73 -1.99 12.91
CA VAL A 70 -19.08 -1.84 12.36
C VAL A 70 -19.77 -3.20 12.22
N ALA A 71 -19.06 -4.23 11.74
CA ALA A 71 -19.61 -5.57 11.60
C ALA A 71 -20.08 -6.15 12.95
N LEU A 72 -19.26 -6.00 14.00
CA LEU A 72 -19.62 -6.41 15.37
C LEU A 72 -20.77 -5.60 15.95
N LEU A 73 -20.80 -4.30 15.69
CA LEU A 73 -21.86 -3.41 16.16
C LEU A 73 -23.20 -3.77 15.52
N PHE A 74 -23.23 -3.95 14.20
CA PHE A 74 -24.43 -4.37 13.48
C PHE A 74 -24.91 -5.75 13.93
N PHE A 75 -23.99 -6.70 14.12
CA PHE A 75 -24.31 -8.02 14.64
C PHE A 75 -24.99 -7.94 16.03
N LYS A 76 -24.35 -7.22 16.97
CA LYS A 76 -24.91 -7.07 18.34
C LYS A 76 -26.27 -6.38 18.37
N MET A 77 -26.49 -5.40 17.48
CA MET A 77 -27.80 -4.73 17.38
C MET A 77 -28.88 -5.63 16.73
N ALA A 78 -28.46 -6.55 15.86
CA ALA A 78 -29.36 -7.38 15.08
C ALA A 78 -29.80 -8.68 15.77
N VAL A 79 -29.07 -9.10 16.81
CA VAL A 79 -29.23 -10.42 17.43
C VAL A 79 -29.59 -10.29 18.90
N VAL A 80 -30.55 -11.13 19.35
CA VAL A 80 -30.84 -11.35 20.76
C VAL A 80 -30.05 -12.57 21.22
N THR A 81 -29.15 -12.35 22.20
CA THR A 81 -28.28 -13.40 22.73
C THR A 81 -28.76 -13.84 24.12
N SER A 82 -28.73 -15.13 24.42
CA SER A 82 -28.93 -15.68 25.77
C SER A 82 -27.80 -15.28 26.72
N ALA A 83 -28.03 -15.41 28.02
CA ALA A 83 -26.98 -15.28 29.05
C ALA A 83 -25.80 -16.24 28.81
N GLU A 84 -26.01 -17.35 28.11
CA GLU A 84 -25.02 -18.35 27.74
C GLU A 84 -24.30 -18.03 26.40
N GLY A 85 -24.58 -16.84 25.76
CA GLY A 85 -23.97 -16.41 24.51
C GLY A 85 -24.53 -17.08 23.24
N GLN A 86 -25.63 -17.84 23.34
CA GLN A 86 -26.30 -18.43 22.19
C GLN A 86 -27.26 -17.44 21.54
N ILE A 87 -27.38 -17.50 20.22
CA ILE A 87 -28.30 -16.68 19.44
C ILE A 87 -29.70 -17.27 19.62
N ILE A 88 -30.61 -16.52 20.28
CA ILE A 88 -31.99 -16.92 20.48
C ILE A 88 -32.89 -16.48 19.32
N GLY A 89 -32.56 -15.34 18.69
CA GLY A 89 -33.36 -14.78 17.61
C GLY A 89 -32.82 -13.47 17.09
N LEU A 90 -33.54 -12.92 16.12
CA LEU A 90 -33.24 -11.61 15.53
C LEU A 90 -34.09 -10.55 16.23
N THR A 91 -33.48 -9.38 16.46
CA THR A 91 -34.22 -8.17 16.86
C THR A 91 -35.10 -7.68 15.71
N SER A 92 -36.03 -6.72 15.97
CA SER A 92 -36.79 -6.06 14.91
C SER A 92 -35.84 -5.43 13.85
N PHE A 93 -34.71 -4.86 14.28
CA PHE A 93 -33.68 -4.35 13.42
C PHE A 93 -33.01 -5.45 12.58
N GLY A 94 -32.62 -6.56 13.20
CA GLY A 94 -32.04 -7.72 12.52
C GLY A 94 -33.01 -8.33 11.51
N ASN A 95 -34.29 -8.43 11.84
CA ASN A 95 -35.29 -8.94 10.92
C ASN A 95 -35.48 -8.03 9.71
N SER A 96 -35.45 -6.71 9.90
CA SER A 96 -35.51 -5.73 8.80
C SER A 96 -34.32 -5.81 7.87
N ILE A 97 -33.14 -6.08 8.40
CA ILE A 97 -31.90 -6.15 7.61
C ILE A 97 -31.72 -7.51 6.92
N TYR A 98 -31.89 -8.60 7.66
CA TYR A 98 -31.50 -9.93 7.17
C TYR A 98 -32.65 -10.73 6.58
N ALA A 99 -33.88 -10.50 7.02
CA ALA A 99 -35.05 -11.23 6.53
C ALA A 99 -35.78 -10.50 5.39
N SER A 100 -35.59 -9.21 5.23
CA SER A 100 -36.18 -8.41 4.14
C SER A 100 -35.30 -8.34 2.91
N GLY A 101 -35.86 -7.78 1.82
CA GLY A 101 -35.09 -7.47 0.61
C GLY A 101 -33.93 -6.49 0.83
N LEU A 102 -33.89 -5.78 1.97
CA LEU A 102 -32.84 -4.83 2.33
C LEU A 102 -31.47 -5.48 2.44
N LYS A 103 -31.38 -6.78 2.75
CA LYS A 103 -30.13 -7.54 2.75
C LYS A 103 -29.37 -7.43 1.42
N TRP A 104 -30.09 -7.50 0.31
CA TRP A 104 -29.49 -7.39 -1.03
C TRP A 104 -28.90 -6.01 -1.28
N VAL A 105 -29.59 -4.97 -0.80
CA VAL A 105 -29.10 -3.60 -0.91
C VAL A 105 -27.81 -3.43 -0.10
N ILE A 106 -27.77 -3.93 1.15
CA ILE A 106 -26.59 -3.83 2.02
C ILE A 106 -25.42 -4.68 1.48
N MET A 107 -25.69 -5.85 0.92
CA MET A 107 -24.66 -6.70 0.30
C MET A 107 -24.06 -6.06 -0.97
N LEU A 108 -24.86 -5.37 -1.77
CA LEU A 108 -24.43 -4.78 -3.03
C LEU A 108 -23.91 -3.34 -2.87
N ALA A 109 -24.23 -2.66 -1.76
CA ALA A 109 -23.81 -1.29 -1.51
C ALA A 109 -22.30 -1.06 -1.58
N PRO A 110 -21.43 -1.92 -1.02
CA PRO A 110 -19.98 -1.76 -1.18
C PRO A 110 -19.54 -1.82 -2.64
N LEU A 111 -20.13 -2.70 -3.43
CA LEU A 111 -19.86 -2.83 -4.86
C LEU A 111 -20.23 -1.55 -5.62
N ALA A 112 -21.36 -0.92 -5.30
CA ALA A 112 -21.76 0.36 -5.88
C ALA A 112 -20.73 1.46 -5.59
N ILE A 113 -20.17 1.51 -4.36
CA ILE A 113 -19.11 2.47 -4.02
C ILE A 113 -17.82 2.18 -4.79
N VAL A 114 -17.44 0.91 -4.98
CA VAL A 114 -16.28 0.56 -5.80
C VAL A 114 -16.45 1.08 -7.23
N PHE A 115 -17.60 0.89 -7.85
CA PHE A 115 -17.88 1.45 -9.17
C PHE A 115 -17.84 2.98 -9.17
N TYR A 116 -18.47 3.61 -8.18
CA TYR A 116 -18.44 5.07 -8.04
C TYR A 116 -16.99 5.60 -7.93
N MET A 117 -16.14 4.97 -7.12
CA MET A 117 -14.73 5.33 -7.02
C MET A 117 -13.96 5.06 -8.32
N SER A 118 -14.20 3.92 -8.96
CA SER A 118 -13.50 3.54 -10.18
C SER A 118 -13.71 4.56 -11.32
N PHE A 119 -14.93 5.05 -11.49
CA PHE A 119 -15.24 6.07 -12.50
C PHE A 119 -14.85 7.49 -12.09
N GLY A 120 -14.80 7.78 -10.79
CA GLY A 120 -14.66 9.15 -10.27
C GLY A 120 -13.27 9.49 -9.74
N ILE A 121 -12.39 8.53 -9.47
CA ILE A 121 -11.15 8.74 -8.71
C ILE A 121 -10.22 9.76 -9.35
N ALA A 122 -10.15 9.80 -10.68
CA ALA A 122 -9.30 10.74 -11.42
C ALA A 122 -9.72 12.22 -11.25
N LYS A 123 -11.00 12.47 -10.88
CA LYS A 123 -11.59 13.80 -10.70
C LYS A 123 -11.83 14.15 -9.23
N MET A 124 -11.58 13.21 -8.30
CA MET A 124 -11.81 13.41 -6.87
C MET A 124 -10.63 14.11 -6.21
N SER A 125 -10.92 15.01 -5.28
CA SER A 125 -9.90 15.52 -4.36
C SER A 125 -9.49 14.43 -3.36
N ALA A 126 -8.27 14.51 -2.83
CA ALA A 126 -7.77 13.56 -1.83
C ALA A 126 -8.71 13.41 -0.61
N ALA A 127 -9.29 14.52 -0.14
CA ALA A 127 -10.25 14.50 0.96
C ALA A 127 -11.53 13.73 0.62
N LYS A 128 -12.08 13.91 -0.58
CA LYS A 128 -13.26 13.15 -1.04
C LYS A 128 -12.96 11.66 -1.17
N ALA A 129 -11.81 11.30 -1.73
CA ALA A 129 -11.39 9.91 -1.84
C ALA A 129 -11.26 9.25 -0.45
N GLN A 130 -10.68 9.96 0.50
CA GLN A 130 -10.56 9.50 1.89
C GLN A 130 -11.91 9.30 2.57
N THR A 131 -12.83 10.26 2.45
CA THR A 131 -14.20 10.13 3.01
C THR A 131 -14.94 8.95 2.38
N THR A 132 -14.86 8.79 1.07
CA THR A 132 -15.48 7.66 0.37
C THR A 132 -14.89 6.32 0.81
N PHE A 133 -13.60 6.26 1.09
CA PHE A 133 -12.96 5.08 1.66
C PHE A 133 -13.52 4.71 3.04
N TRP A 134 -13.75 5.68 3.93
CA TRP A 134 -14.34 5.44 5.25
C TRP A 134 -15.78 4.95 5.14
N VAL A 135 -16.58 5.54 4.25
CA VAL A 135 -17.96 5.08 3.97
C VAL A 135 -17.94 3.67 3.40
N PHE A 136 -17.05 3.37 2.49
CA PHE A 136 -16.84 2.02 1.95
C PHE A 136 -16.51 1.01 3.04
N ALA A 137 -15.57 1.33 3.95
CA ALA A 137 -15.16 0.46 5.05
C ALA A 137 -16.34 0.19 6.01
N ALA A 138 -17.16 1.20 6.30
CA ALA A 138 -18.33 1.04 7.14
C ALA A 138 -19.41 0.15 6.47
N LEU A 139 -19.70 0.36 5.18
CA LEU A 139 -20.65 -0.46 4.42
C LEU A 139 -20.16 -1.90 4.25
N MET A 140 -18.87 -2.10 4.05
CA MET A 140 -18.28 -3.45 4.08
C MET A 140 -18.50 -4.12 5.43
N GLY A 141 -18.32 -3.39 6.53
CA GLY A 141 -18.62 -3.91 7.87
C GLY A 141 -20.08 -4.34 8.04
N ALA A 142 -21.02 -3.49 7.62
CA ALA A 142 -22.44 -3.80 7.65
C ALA A 142 -22.79 -5.04 6.80
N SER A 143 -22.21 -5.16 5.60
CA SER A 143 -22.38 -6.30 4.71
C SER A 143 -21.83 -7.59 5.32
N LEU A 144 -20.63 -7.53 5.89
CA LEU A 144 -19.95 -8.68 6.51
C LEU A 144 -20.59 -9.11 7.84
N SER A 145 -21.43 -8.27 8.45
CA SER A 145 -22.11 -8.63 9.71
C SER A 145 -22.99 -9.88 9.59
N SER A 146 -23.50 -10.19 8.38
CA SER A 146 -24.25 -11.41 8.11
C SER A 146 -23.42 -12.69 8.29
N ILE A 147 -22.10 -12.62 8.16
CA ILE A 147 -21.20 -13.76 8.34
C ILE A 147 -21.25 -14.26 9.79
N PHE A 148 -21.40 -13.35 10.76
CA PHE A 148 -21.51 -13.71 12.17
C PHE A 148 -22.78 -14.49 12.53
N LEU A 149 -23.80 -14.46 11.65
CA LEU A 149 -25.04 -15.28 11.83
C LEU A 149 -24.82 -16.71 11.34
N ILE A 150 -23.94 -16.93 10.37
CA ILE A 150 -23.76 -18.23 9.69
C ILE A 150 -22.61 -19.00 10.32
N TYR A 151 -21.52 -18.31 10.66
CA TYR A 151 -20.31 -18.92 11.18
C TYR A 151 -20.14 -18.71 12.67
N THR A 152 -19.58 -19.72 13.34
CA THR A 152 -19.27 -19.60 14.78
C THR A 152 -18.16 -18.58 15.03
N GLY A 153 -18.23 -17.89 16.15
CA GLY A 153 -17.21 -16.92 16.56
C GLY A 153 -15.78 -17.50 16.59
N ALA A 154 -15.64 -18.78 16.97
CA ALA A 154 -14.37 -19.47 16.97
C ALA A 154 -13.78 -19.61 15.57
N SER A 155 -14.59 -19.93 14.57
CA SER A 155 -14.15 -20.02 13.17
C SER A 155 -13.71 -18.68 12.62
N ILE A 156 -14.48 -17.63 12.88
CA ILE A 156 -14.17 -16.26 12.45
C ILE A 156 -12.85 -15.78 13.08
N THR A 157 -12.71 -15.99 14.39
CA THR A 157 -11.48 -15.62 15.12
C THR A 157 -10.26 -16.34 14.56
N ARG A 158 -10.37 -17.65 14.27
CA ARG A 158 -9.26 -18.43 13.68
C ARG A 158 -8.83 -17.88 12.33
N VAL A 159 -9.78 -17.64 11.42
CA VAL A 159 -9.48 -17.08 10.09
C VAL A 159 -8.89 -15.69 10.22
N PHE A 160 -9.41 -14.85 11.12
CA PHE A 160 -8.88 -13.52 11.37
C PHE A 160 -7.41 -13.55 11.80
N PHE A 161 -7.03 -14.39 12.78
CA PHE A 161 -5.65 -14.47 13.24
C PHE A 161 -4.70 -15.04 12.17
N ILE A 162 -5.13 -16.04 11.41
CA ILE A 162 -4.34 -16.59 10.30
C ILE A 162 -4.10 -15.51 9.25
N THR A 163 -5.14 -14.79 8.85
CA THR A 163 -5.04 -13.72 7.85
C THR A 163 -4.17 -12.56 8.34
N ALA A 164 -4.38 -12.12 9.59
CA ALA A 164 -3.58 -11.07 10.20
C ALA A 164 -2.10 -11.45 10.32
N GLY A 165 -1.81 -12.70 10.71
CA GLY A 165 -0.45 -13.24 10.78
C GLY A 165 0.22 -13.30 9.42
N THR A 166 -0.49 -13.79 8.40
CA THR A 166 0.00 -13.84 7.01
C THR A 166 0.27 -12.43 6.47
N PHE A 167 -0.67 -11.50 6.68
CA PHE A 167 -0.50 -10.10 6.26
C PHE A 167 0.69 -9.45 6.96
N GLY A 168 0.82 -9.64 8.28
CA GLY A 168 1.94 -9.13 9.06
C GLY A 168 3.28 -9.69 8.58
N ALA A 169 3.37 -11.01 8.36
CA ALA A 169 4.58 -11.66 7.84
C ALA A 169 4.96 -11.13 6.46
N MET A 170 4.00 -11.00 5.54
CA MET A 170 4.25 -10.46 4.20
C MET A 170 4.62 -8.98 4.23
N SER A 171 4.04 -8.20 5.14
CA SER A 171 4.38 -6.79 5.33
C SER A 171 5.82 -6.61 5.81
N ILE A 172 6.24 -7.39 6.81
CA ILE A 172 7.62 -7.39 7.32
C ILE A 172 8.59 -7.85 6.23
N TYR A 173 8.25 -8.91 5.51
CA TYR A 173 9.05 -9.40 4.39
C TYR A 173 9.22 -8.34 3.31
N GLY A 174 8.13 -7.69 2.88
CA GLY A 174 8.17 -6.63 1.88
C GLY A 174 8.99 -5.42 2.32
N TYR A 175 8.95 -5.09 3.62
CA TYR A 175 9.73 -4.00 4.19
C TYR A 175 11.24 -4.31 4.29
N THR A 176 11.59 -5.56 4.53
CA THR A 176 12.98 -5.97 4.78
C THR A 176 13.69 -6.39 3.48
N THR A 177 12.95 -6.87 2.48
CA THR A 177 13.54 -7.38 1.24
C THR A 177 14.08 -6.26 0.36
N LYS A 178 15.28 -6.49 -0.20
CA LYS A 178 15.88 -5.64 -1.25
C LYS A 178 15.68 -6.23 -2.65
N ARG A 179 14.98 -7.37 -2.75
CA ARG A 179 14.73 -8.03 -4.04
C ARG A 179 13.52 -7.42 -4.73
N ASP A 180 13.56 -7.35 -6.04
CA ASP A 180 12.41 -6.99 -6.85
C ASP A 180 11.34 -8.09 -6.76
N LEU A 181 10.20 -7.75 -6.17
CA LEU A 181 9.06 -8.65 -5.96
C LEU A 181 8.07 -8.65 -7.14
N THR A 182 8.34 -7.91 -8.22
CA THR A 182 7.45 -7.79 -9.38
C THR A 182 7.16 -9.16 -10.01
N LYS A 183 8.18 -10.00 -10.13
CA LYS A 183 8.03 -11.37 -10.66
C LYS A 183 7.16 -12.25 -9.75
N LEU A 184 7.31 -12.12 -8.44
CA LEU A 184 6.48 -12.84 -7.45
C LEU A 184 5.03 -12.34 -7.51
N GLY A 185 4.83 -11.03 -7.61
CA GLY A 185 3.50 -10.43 -7.78
C GLY A 185 2.79 -10.94 -9.04
N SER A 186 3.48 -11.00 -10.17
CA SER A 186 2.93 -11.54 -11.42
C SER A 186 2.57 -13.02 -11.31
N PHE A 187 3.40 -13.82 -10.62
CA PHE A 187 3.13 -15.24 -10.37
C PHE A 187 1.89 -15.43 -9.48
N LEU A 188 1.77 -14.64 -8.40
CA LEU A 188 0.61 -14.70 -7.51
C LEU A 188 -0.68 -14.23 -8.20
N MET A 189 -0.61 -13.22 -9.05
CA MET A 189 -1.75 -12.78 -9.86
C MET A 189 -2.21 -13.85 -10.83
N MET A 190 -1.27 -14.58 -11.46
CA MET A 190 -1.60 -15.72 -12.33
C MET A 190 -2.26 -16.88 -11.56
N GLY A 191 -1.88 -17.09 -10.29
CA GLY A 191 -2.50 -18.11 -9.44
C GLY A 191 -3.87 -17.71 -8.88
N LEU A 192 -4.25 -16.44 -8.97
CA LEU A 192 -5.54 -15.93 -8.52
C LEU A 192 -6.64 -16.12 -9.58
N PHE A 193 -6.29 -16.13 -10.87
CA PHE A 193 -7.18 -16.39 -12.00
C PHE A 193 -7.19 -17.87 -12.39
#